data_239dc3c9f81c2340727f898279532c6c
#
_entry.id   239dc3c9f81c2340727f898279532c6c
#
_cell.length_a   1.000
_cell.length_b   1.000
_cell.length_c   1.000
_cell.angle_alpha   90.00
_cell.angle_beta   90.00
_cell.angle_gamma   90.00
#
_symmetry.space_group_name_H-M   'P 1'
#
loop_
_entity.id
_entity.type
_entity.pdbx_description
1 polymer ?
#
loop_
_entity_poly.entity_id
_entity_poly.type
_entity_poly.pdbx_seq_one_letter_code
_entity_poly.pdbx_strand_id
1 'polypeptide(L)'
;MDAAITPIALKHQLAAFPPPTLVDVRRQPAFDADREVIRGALRRLPETVDTWAAEIDPWRPVVVYCVRGHEVGQGACAALRSRGLAARYVAGGLEQWRAEGNATQPFAAPTRWVTRERPKIDRIACPWLIRRFIDPAAEFFYVPNAEVRAFAAGEGATAYDIPDVDYAHVGPDCSFDAFIRRHKLGHPALDELARIVRAADTSALHLAAQAPGLLAASLGLSAMFADDHAMLKWGMLVYDSLYAWCREAQTETHGWYPEKLRAGATA
;
A
#
# COMPACT_ATOMS: atom_id res chain seq x y z
N MET A 1 1.53 -22.57 -10.71
CA MET A 1 2.41 -21.38 -10.79
C MET A 1 3.67 -21.70 -9.98
N ASP A 2 4.85 -21.46 -10.53
CA ASP A 2 6.12 -21.70 -9.83
C ASP A 2 6.19 -20.89 -8.53
N ALA A 3 6.70 -21.49 -7.47
CA ALA A 3 6.83 -20.83 -6.17
C ALA A 3 8.05 -19.88 -6.11
N ALA A 4 9.02 -20.07 -6.98
CA ALA A 4 10.20 -19.21 -7.07
C ALA A 4 9.96 -18.02 -8.04
N ILE A 5 10.61 -16.88 -7.75
CA ILE A 5 10.73 -15.74 -8.65
C ILE A 5 12.20 -15.32 -8.73
N THR A 6 12.71 -15.05 -9.92
CA THR A 6 14.07 -14.53 -10.08
C THR A 6 14.13 -13.05 -9.65
N PRO A 7 15.32 -12.53 -9.22
CA PRO A 7 15.47 -11.12 -8.89
C PRO A 7 15.09 -10.18 -10.05
N ILE A 8 15.44 -10.52 -11.28
CA ILE A 8 15.07 -9.71 -12.45
C ILE A 8 13.54 -9.65 -12.66
N ALA A 9 12.84 -10.78 -12.51
CA ALA A 9 11.38 -10.80 -12.62
C ALA A 9 10.72 -10.03 -11.47
N LEU A 10 11.26 -10.12 -10.26
CA LEU A 10 10.80 -9.31 -9.14
C LEU A 10 10.99 -7.80 -9.42
N LYS A 11 12.15 -7.40 -9.93
CA LYS A 11 12.43 -6.00 -10.29
C LYS A 11 11.38 -5.45 -11.26
N HIS A 12 11.00 -6.22 -12.27
CA HIS A 12 9.94 -5.85 -13.20
C HIS A 12 8.58 -5.72 -12.49
N GLN A 13 8.23 -6.66 -11.61
CA GLN A 13 6.98 -6.60 -10.87
C GLN A 13 6.91 -5.43 -9.87
N LEU A 14 8.04 -5.06 -9.24
CA LEU A 14 8.11 -3.91 -8.36
C LEU A 14 7.94 -2.56 -9.09
N ALA A 15 8.25 -2.52 -10.38
CA ALA A 15 8.04 -1.34 -11.24
C ALA A 15 6.60 -1.25 -11.81
N ALA A 16 5.85 -2.34 -11.77
CA ALA A 16 4.45 -2.39 -12.22
C ALA A 16 3.48 -1.89 -11.12
N PHE A 17 2.23 -1.69 -11.49
CA PHE A 17 1.17 -1.40 -10.52
C PHE A 17 -0.02 -2.38 -10.71
N PRO A 18 -0.59 -2.90 -9.61
CA PRO A 18 -0.09 -2.80 -8.24
C PRO A 18 1.18 -3.65 -8.03
N PRO A 19 2.20 -3.12 -7.35
CA PRO A 19 3.38 -3.91 -7.06
C PRO A 19 3.04 -5.04 -6.07
N PRO A 20 3.77 -6.16 -6.06
CA PRO A 20 3.58 -7.19 -5.05
C PRO A 20 3.86 -6.65 -3.65
N THR A 21 3.24 -7.25 -2.64
CA THR A 21 3.66 -7.05 -1.25
C THR A 21 4.99 -7.78 -1.06
N LEU A 22 6.06 -7.02 -0.86
CA LEU A 22 7.40 -7.57 -0.64
C LEU A 22 7.66 -7.73 0.86
N VAL A 23 8.14 -8.89 1.31
CA VAL A 23 8.35 -9.17 2.74
C VAL A 23 9.74 -9.77 2.98
N ASP A 24 10.50 -9.10 3.84
CA ASP A 24 11.75 -9.63 4.39
C ASP A 24 11.43 -10.58 5.54
N VAL A 25 11.67 -11.88 5.32
CA VAL A 25 11.42 -12.93 6.32
C VAL A 25 12.71 -13.52 6.86
N ARG A 26 13.84 -12.80 6.84
CA ARG A 26 15.07 -13.25 7.49
C ARG A 26 14.82 -13.50 8.98
N ARG A 27 15.45 -14.53 9.56
CA ARG A 27 15.44 -14.70 11.02
C ARG A 27 16.11 -13.52 11.69
N GLN A 28 15.74 -13.22 12.93
CA GLN A 28 16.22 -12.02 13.63
C GLN A 28 17.74 -11.88 13.67
N PRO A 29 18.54 -12.91 13.96
CA PRO A 29 20.02 -12.76 13.97
C PRO A 29 20.59 -12.38 12.59
N ALA A 30 20.04 -12.92 11.50
CA ALA A 30 20.50 -12.57 10.16
C ALA A 30 20.10 -11.14 9.74
N PHE A 31 18.94 -10.67 10.20
CA PHE A 31 18.50 -9.30 9.99
C PHE A 31 19.32 -8.29 10.81
N ASP A 32 19.65 -8.62 12.06
CA ASP A 32 20.47 -7.74 12.91
C ASP A 32 21.91 -7.63 12.43
N ALA A 33 22.46 -8.70 11.83
CA ALA A 33 23.79 -8.70 11.22
C ALA A 33 23.87 -7.85 9.95
N ASP A 34 22.74 -7.66 9.25
CA ASP A 34 22.68 -6.90 8.00
C ASP A 34 21.28 -6.26 7.87
N ARG A 35 21.19 -4.99 8.20
CA ARG A 35 19.92 -4.24 8.21
C ARG A 35 19.56 -3.59 6.87
N GLU A 36 20.25 -3.94 5.82
CA GLU A 36 19.89 -3.53 4.46
C GLU A 36 18.70 -4.38 3.95
N VAL A 37 17.74 -3.73 3.32
CA VAL A 37 16.52 -4.35 2.78
C VAL A 37 16.32 -4.00 1.31
N ILE A 38 15.60 -4.81 0.58
CA ILE A 38 15.08 -4.43 -0.74
C ILE A 38 14.07 -3.31 -0.52
N ARG A 39 14.15 -2.23 -1.30
CA ARG A 39 13.28 -1.07 -1.15
C ARG A 39 11.79 -1.47 -1.16
N GLY A 40 11.05 -0.97 -0.19
CA GLY A 40 9.61 -1.25 -0.07
C GLY A 40 9.27 -2.57 0.63
N ALA A 41 10.26 -3.29 1.15
CA ALA A 41 10.01 -4.53 1.88
C ALA A 41 9.46 -4.25 3.30
N LEU A 42 8.40 -4.98 3.65
CA LEU A 42 7.93 -5.13 5.02
C LEU A 42 8.86 -6.08 5.76
N ARG A 43 9.23 -5.75 7.00
CA ARG A 43 9.96 -6.68 7.86
C ARG A 43 8.98 -7.51 8.69
N ARG A 44 9.03 -8.85 8.56
CA ARG A 44 8.21 -9.80 9.34
C ARG A 44 9.03 -11.01 9.76
N LEU A 45 8.78 -11.53 10.96
CA LEU A 45 9.43 -12.74 11.44
C LEU A 45 8.84 -13.98 10.74
N PRO A 46 9.67 -14.91 10.23
CA PRO A 46 9.18 -16.11 9.58
C PRO A 46 8.43 -17.05 10.55
N GLU A 47 8.73 -16.99 11.85
CA GLU A 47 8.10 -17.79 12.88
C GLU A 47 6.65 -17.37 13.19
N THR A 48 6.26 -16.15 12.81
CA THR A 48 4.93 -15.58 13.08
C THR A 48 4.11 -15.34 11.82
N VAL A 49 4.35 -16.11 10.74
CA VAL A 49 3.58 -16.02 9.49
C VAL A 49 2.08 -16.09 9.74
N ASP A 50 1.66 -16.94 10.68
CA ASP A 50 0.25 -17.16 11.02
C ASP A 50 -0.44 -15.87 11.50
N THR A 51 0.29 -15.02 12.18
CA THR A 51 -0.23 -13.75 12.70
C THR A 51 -0.29 -12.69 11.60
N TRP A 52 0.83 -12.42 10.92
CA TRP A 52 0.90 -11.30 9.99
C TRP A 52 0.32 -11.60 8.60
N ALA A 53 0.09 -12.88 8.24
CA ALA A 53 -0.56 -13.22 6.98
C ALA A 53 -1.96 -12.59 6.82
N ALA A 54 -2.69 -12.41 7.93
CA ALA A 54 -4.01 -11.78 7.93
C ALA A 54 -3.96 -10.27 7.62
N GLU A 55 -2.80 -9.63 7.81
CA GLU A 55 -2.59 -8.21 7.53
C GLU A 55 -2.33 -7.94 6.03
N ILE A 56 -1.96 -8.97 5.27
CA ILE A 56 -1.63 -8.85 3.85
C ILE A 56 -2.90 -8.59 3.03
N ASP A 57 -2.79 -7.70 2.06
CA ASP A 57 -3.83 -7.43 1.06
C ASP A 57 -4.05 -8.68 0.18
N PRO A 58 -5.20 -9.38 0.24
CA PRO A 58 -5.37 -10.65 -0.46
C PRO A 58 -5.47 -10.53 -1.99
N TRP A 59 -5.67 -9.34 -2.50
CA TRP A 59 -5.73 -9.06 -3.95
C TRP A 59 -4.37 -8.75 -4.58
N ARG A 60 -3.30 -8.66 -3.77
CA ARG A 60 -1.93 -8.40 -4.25
C ARG A 60 -1.08 -9.65 -4.14
N PRO A 61 -0.26 -9.98 -5.15
CA PRO A 61 0.74 -11.02 -5.00
C PRO A 61 1.69 -10.71 -3.83
N VAL A 62 2.18 -11.75 -3.18
CA VAL A 62 3.16 -11.62 -2.10
C VAL A 62 4.49 -12.21 -2.56
N VAL A 63 5.58 -11.49 -2.37
CA VAL A 63 6.92 -12.02 -2.60
C VAL A 63 7.70 -11.93 -1.30
N VAL A 64 8.16 -13.08 -0.80
CA VAL A 64 9.00 -13.14 0.39
C VAL A 64 10.46 -13.37 0.00
N TYR A 65 11.40 -12.85 0.79
CA TYR A 65 12.81 -13.18 0.64
C TYR A 65 13.47 -13.40 2.00
N CYS A 66 14.43 -14.30 2.02
CA CYS A 66 15.38 -14.47 3.12
C CYS A 66 16.80 -14.23 2.63
N VAL A 67 17.83 -14.67 3.34
CA VAL A 67 19.24 -14.47 2.94
C VAL A 67 19.53 -15.10 1.58
N ARG A 68 19.22 -16.42 1.40
CA ARG A 68 19.62 -17.24 0.24
C ARG A 68 18.46 -17.87 -0.54
N GLY A 69 17.21 -17.57 -0.19
CA GLY A 69 16.04 -18.17 -0.85
C GLY A 69 15.85 -19.67 -0.55
N HIS A 70 16.39 -20.16 0.56
CA HIS A 70 16.27 -21.55 1.00
C HIS A 70 15.10 -21.72 1.99
N GLU A 71 15.20 -22.65 2.93
CA GLU A 71 14.15 -23.14 3.85
C GLU A 71 13.29 -22.03 4.47
N VAL A 72 13.89 -20.93 4.92
CA VAL A 72 13.16 -19.84 5.58
C VAL A 72 12.21 -19.14 4.60
N GLY A 73 12.71 -18.74 3.43
CA GLY A 73 11.90 -18.11 2.38
C GLY A 73 10.87 -19.05 1.79
N GLN A 74 11.28 -20.31 1.52
CA GLN A 74 10.39 -21.34 0.99
C GLN A 74 9.29 -21.71 1.98
N GLY A 75 9.63 -21.87 3.26
CA GLY A 75 8.67 -22.17 4.34
C GLY A 75 7.65 -21.07 4.54
N ALA A 76 8.09 -19.81 4.58
CA ALA A 76 7.18 -18.66 4.66
C ALA A 76 6.26 -18.58 3.44
N CYS A 77 6.80 -18.80 2.23
CA CYS A 77 6.01 -18.85 1.00
C CYS A 77 4.95 -19.95 1.05
N ALA A 78 5.32 -21.16 1.47
CA ALA A 78 4.39 -22.29 1.59
C ALA A 78 3.28 -22.01 2.61
N ALA A 79 3.62 -21.41 3.76
CA ALA A 79 2.65 -21.02 4.78
C ALA A 79 1.66 -19.97 4.30
N LEU A 80 2.09 -18.99 3.50
CA LEU A 80 1.22 -18.00 2.89
C LEU A 80 0.30 -18.65 1.84
N ARG A 81 0.83 -19.54 1.01
CA ARG A 81 0.05 -20.25 -0.02
C ARG A 81 -1.01 -21.16 0.59
N SER A 82 -0.73 -21.83 1.70
CA SER A 82 -1.74 -22.65 2.41
C SER A 82 -2.91 -21.83 2.96
N ARG A 83 -2.75 -20.49 3.06
CA ARG A 83 -3.81 -19.52 3.43
C ARG A 83 -4.49 -18.88 2.24
N GLY A 84 -4.23 -19.37 1.02
CA GLY A 84 -4.85 -18.87 -0.20
C GLY A 84 -4.22 -17.61 -0.78
N LEU A 85 -3.07 -17.14 -0.23
CA LEU A 85 -2.36 -15.99 -0.78
C LEU A 85 -1.51 -16.40 -1.99
N ALA A 86 -1.48 -15.55 -3.03
CA ALA A 86 -0.64 -15.73 -4.21
C ALA A 86 0.82 -15.41 -3.88
N ALA A 87 1.51 -16.32 -3.17
CA ALA A 87 2.85 -16.10 -2.66
C ALA A 87 3.94 -16.78 -3.49
N ARG A 88 5.10 -16.11 -3.60
CA ARG A 88 6.34 -16.58 -4.21
C ARG A 88 7.53 -16.22 -3.31
N TYR A 89 8.67 -16.91 -3.49
CA TYR A 89 9.91 -16.55 -2.81
C TYR A 89 11.00 -16.18 -3.82
N VAL A 90 11.90 -15.28 -3.42
CA VAL A 90 13.02 -14.85 -4.28
C VAL A 90 14.07 -15.96 -4.35
N ALA A 91 14.32 -16.47 -5.55
CA ALA A 91 15.40 -17.44 -5.79
C ALA A 91 16.76 -16.80 -5.45
N GLY A 92 17.57 -17.49 -4.65
CA GLY A 92 18.85 -16.98 -4.15
C GLY A 92 18.73 -15.84 -3.11
N GLY A 93 17.51 -15.39 -2.78
CA GLY A 93 17.26 -14.43 -1.71
C GLY A 93 17.92 -13.07 -1.89
N LEU A 94 18.24 -12.41 -0.78
CA LEU A 94 18.90 -11.10 -0.76
C LEU A 94 20.33 -11.14 -1.33
N GLU A 95 21.03 -12.25 -1.14
CA GLU A 95 22.38 -12.41 -1.70
C GLU A 95 22.34 -12.38 -3.24
N GLN A 96 21.43 -13.12 -3.87
CA GLN A 96 21.29 -13.11 -5.33
C GLN A 96 20.78 -11.78 -5.88
N TRP A 97 19.84 -11.12 -5.15
CA TRP A 97 19.38 -9.77 -5.48
C TRP A 97 20.56 -8.81 -5.64
N ARG A 98 21.47 -8.81 -4.66
CA ARG A 98 22.67 -7.98 -4.68
C ARG A 98 23.70 -8.41 -5.72
N ALA A 99 23.91 -9.71 -5.89
CA ALA A 99 24.85 -10.24 -6.90
C ALA A 99 24.48 -9.83 -8.33
N GLU A 100 23.18 -9.62 -8.60
CA GLU A 100 22.68 -9.09 -9.87
C GLU A 100 22.72 -7.55 -9.95
N GLY A 101 23.40 -6.86 -9.00
CA GLY A 101 23.58 -5.41 -9.00
C GLY A 101 22.32 -4.63 -8.62
N ASN A 102 21.30 -5.26 -8.01
CA ASN A 102 20.11 -4.56 -7.57
C ASN A 102 20.33 -3.85 -6.22
N ALA A 103 19.79 -2.64 -6.10
CA ALA A 103 19.99 -1.80 -4.93
C ALA A 103 19.21 -2.31 -3.69
N THR A 104 19.81 -2.07 -2.54
CA THR A 104 19.18 -2.16 -1.21
C THR A 104 19.19 -0.79 -0.55
N GLN A 105 18.52 -0.66 0.58
CA GLN A 105 18.51 0.54 1.41
C GLN A 105 18.54 0.14 2.89
N PRO A 106 19.07 1.00 3.78
CA PRO A 106 18.96 0.79 5.21
C PRO A 106 17.50 0.62 5.64
N PHE A 107 17.25 -0.33 6.54
CA PHE A 107 15.94 -0.49 7.14
C PHE A 107 15.61 0.74 8.00
N ALA A 108 14.45 1.33 7.75
CA ALA A 108 13.86 2.38 8.57
C ALA A 108 12.68 1.82 9.38
N ALA A 109 12.53 2.31 10.60
CA ALA A 109 11.33 2.00 11.38
C ALA A 109 10.07 2.54 10.67
N PRO A 110 8.93 1.84 10.79
CA PRO A 110 7.68 2.32 10.23
C PRO A 110 7.32 3.72 10.69
N THR A 111 6.83 4.53 9.78
CA THR A 111 6.26 5.84 10.11
C THR A 111 4.90 5.65 10.78
N ARG A 112 4.57 6.53 11.72
CA ARG A 112 3.33 6.46 12.50
C ARG A 112 2.46 7.68 12.18
N TRP A 113 1.19 7.42 11.85
CA TRP A 113 0.24 8.42 11.40
C TRP A 113 -1.06 8.34 12.19
N VAL A 114 -1.62 9.47 12.59
CA VAL A 114 -2.85 9.51 13.37
C VAL A 114 -3.84 10.53 12.80
N THR A 115 -5.10 10.13 12.76
CA THR A 115 -6.23 11.01 12.41
C THR A 115 -7.48 10.63 13.18
N ARG A 116 -8.58 11.27 12.85
CA ARG A 116 -9.90 11.03 13.47
C ARG A 116 -10.44 9.65 13.11
N GLU A 117 -11.10 9.02 14.07
CA GLU A 117 -11.88 7.80 13.86
C GLU A 117 -12.97 7.96 12.77
N ARG A 118 -13.52 6.86 12.31
CA ARG A 118 -14.50 6.76 11.22
C ARG A 118 -14.00 7.42 9.93
N PRO A 119 -12.85 6.95 9.37
CA PRO A 119 -12.23 7.55 8.20
C PRO A 119 -13.14 7.44 6.98
N LYS A 120 -13.12 8.49 6.15
CA LYS A 120 -13.82 8.52 4.86
C LYS A 120 -12.91 9.23 3.86
N ILE A 121 -13.12 8.96 2.59
CA ILE A 121 -12.47 9.61 1.44
C ILE A 121 -10.97 9.85 1.67
N ASP A 122 -10.52 11.05 2.01
CA ASP A 122 -9.09 11.38 2.09
C ASP A 122 -8.41 10.73 3.29
N ARG A 123 -9.12 10.44 4.40
CA ARG A 123 -8.59 9.66 5.53
C ARG A 123 -8.41 8.17 5.23
N ILE A 124 -8.81 7.69 4.04
CA ILE A 124 -8.47 6.39 3.46
C ILE A 124 -7.47 6.58 2.32
N ALA A 125 -7.65 7.62 1.49
CA ALA A 125 -6.75 7.95 0.38
C ALA A 125 -5.32 8.25 0.86
N CYS A 126 -5.16 9.02 1.94
CA CYS A 126 -3.85 9.37 2.49
C CYS A 126 -3.09 8.12 2.97
N PRO A 127 -3.65 7.22 3.80
CA PRO A 127 -3.03 5.94 4.12
C PRO A 127 -2.66 5.10 2.90
N TRP A 128 -3.54 5.07 1.87
CA TRP A 128 -3.24 4.39 0.62
C TRP A 128 -2.01 5.00 -0.06
N LEU A 129 -1.95 6.34 -0.21
CA LEU A 129 -0.82 7.04 -0.81
C LEU A 129 0.47 6.76 -0.04
N ILE A 130 0.41 6.83 1.28
CA ILE A 130 1.56 6.58 2.16
C ILE A 130 2.07 5.16 1.93
N ARG A 131 1.22 4.13 2.01
CA ARG A 131 1.65 2.73 1.85
C ARG A 131 2.10 2.39 0.44
N ARG A 132 1.63 3.07 -0.58
CA ARG A 132 2.00 2.75 -1.98
C ARG A 132 3.23 3.51 -2.46
N PHE A 133 3.51 4.71 -1.93
CA PHE A 133 4.53 5.60 -2.48
C PHE A 133 5.56 6.11 -1.48
N ILE A 134 5.28 6.08 -0.19
CA ILE A 134 6.13 6.70 0.84
C ILE A 134 6.73 5.63 1.76
N ASP A 135 5.89 4.90 2.48
CA ASP A 135 6.30 3.90 3.46
C ASP A 135 5.30 2.73 3.48
N PRO A 136 5.61 1.59 2.85
CA PRO A 136 4.74 0.42 2.85
C PRO A 136 4.46 -0.16 4.24
N ALA A 137 5.33 0.10 5.22
CA ALA A 137 5.20 -0.38 6.58
C ALA A 137 4.45 0.58 7.51
N ALA A 138 4.00 1.75 7.01
CA ALA A 138 3.35 2.79 7.80
C ALA A 138 2.21 2.26 8.67
N GLU A 139 2.19 2.71 9.92
CA GLU A 139 1.17 2.41 10.92
C GLU A 139 0.17 3.56 11.00
N PHE A 140 -1.11 3.22 11.08
CA PHE A 140 -2.20 4.21 11.16
C PHE A 140 -2.99 4.03 12.44
N PHE A 141 -3.35 5.16 13.05
CA PHE A 141 -4.13 5.22 14.28
C PHE A 141 -5.34 6.12 14.04
N TYR A 142 -6.49 5.63 14.50
CA TYR A 142 -7.77 6.32 14.43
C TYR A 142 -8.27 6.55 15.85
N VAL A 143 -8.40 7.81 16.25
CA VAL A 143 -8.77 8.19 17.62
C VAL A 143 -9.86 9.26 17.60
N PRO A 144 -10.59 9.49 18.70
CA PRO A 144 -11.53 10.60 18.81
C PRO A 144 -10.89 11.93 18.43
N ASN A 145 -11.63 12.79 17.72
CA ASN A 145 -11.09 14.05 17.18
C ASN A 145 -10.33 14.90 18.23
N ALA A 146 -10.83 14.96 19.45
CA ALA A 146 -10.20 15.73 20.52
C ALA A 146 -8.85 15.17 20.98
N GLU A 147 -8.58 13.88 20.71
CA GLU A 147 -7.39 13.17 21.19
C GLU A 147 -6.25 13.15 20.16
N VAL A 148 -6.51 13.47 18.87
CA VAL A 148 -5.53 13.32 17.79
C VAL A 148 -4.21 14.02 18.10
N ARG A 149 -4.23 15.25 18.60
CA ARG A 149 -2.99 16.01 18.89
C ARG A 149 -2.22 15.44 20.07
N ALA A 150 -2.94 15.05 21.12
CA ALA A 150 -2.34 14.45 22.32
C ALA A 150 -1.72 13.09 21.98
N PHE A 151 -2.43 12.27 21.20
CA PHE A 151 -1.92 10.98 20.70
C PHE A 151 -0.68 11.18 19.83
N ALA A 152 -0.71 12.13 18.90
CA ALA A 152 0.43 12.43 18.03
C ALA A 152 1.69 12.76 18.85
N ALA A 153 1.56 13.63 19.84
CA ALA A 153 2.66 14.05 20.71
C ALA A 153 3.17 12.90 21.60
N GLY A 154 2.28 12.10 22.18
CA GLY A 154 2.64 11.01 23.10
C GLY A 154 3.25 9.79 22.42
N GLU A 155 2.79 9.48 21.22
CA GLU A 155 3.18 8.29 20.48
C GLU A 155 4.19 8.55 19.36
N GLY A 156 4.65 9.79 19.18
CA GLY A 156 5.56 10.17 18.11
C GLY A 156 4.95 9.95 16.71
N ALA A 157 3.62 10.09 16.58
CA ALA A 157 2.91 9.94 15.34
C ALA A 157 2.72 11.30 14.65
N THR A 158 2.64 11.30 13.32
CA THR A 158 2.31 12.50 12.54
C THR A 158 0.79 12.62 12.38
N ALA A 159 0.23 13.74 12.85
CA ALA A 159 -1.19 14.03 12.67
C ALA A 159 -1.48 14.47 11.23
N TYR A 160 -2.62 14.03 10.68
CA TYR A 160 -3.10 14.44 9.36
C TYR A 160 -4.62 14.63 9.33
N ASP A 161 -5.09 15.38 8.37
CA ASP A 161 -6.52 15.69 8.15
C ASP A 161 -7.22 16.26 9.39
N ILE A 162 -6.53 17.15 10.09
CA ILE A 162 -7.08 18.05 11.11
C ILE A 162 -6.55 19.47 10.86
N PRO A 163 -7.21 20.53 11.37
CA PRO A 163 -6.71 21.90 11.22
C PRO A 163 -5.28 22.09 11.75
N ASP A 164 -4.55 23.05 11.22
CA ASP A 164 -3.25 23.51 11.71
C ASP A 164 -2.15 22.42 11.85
N VAL A 165 -2.15 21.46 10.94
CA VAL A 165 -1.07 20.48 10.78
C VAL A 165 -0.54 20.51 9.35
N ASP A 166 0.64 19.93 9.17
CA ASP A 166 1.34 19.90 7.88
C ASP A 166 0.58 19.23 6.74
N TYR A 167 -0.23 18.25 7.07
CA TYR A 167 -1.01 17.44 6.14
C TYR A 167 -2.52 17.71 6.29
N ALA A 168 -2.87 19.00 6.27
CA ALA A 168 -4.25 19.48 6.35
C ALA A 168 -4.76 19.97 5.00
N HIS A 169 -6.05 20.28 4.95
CA HIS A 169 -6.64 21.02 3.86
C HIS A 169 -6.04 22.44 3.76
N VAL A 170 -5.81 22.90 2.54
CA VAL A 170 -5.32 24.25 2.25
C VAL A 170 -6.12 24.86 1.11
N GLY A 171 -6.97 25.84 1.42
CA GLY A 171 -7.86 26.40 0.41
C GLY A 171 -8.80 25.37 -0.18
N PRO A 172 -8.82 25.18 -1.52
CA PRO A 172 -9.64 24.15 -2.17
C PRO A 172 -9.05 22.75 -2.11
N ASP A 173 -7.78 22.59 -1.69
CA ASP A 173 -7.06 21.33 -1.69
C ASP A 173 -7.37 20.53 -0.43
N CYS A 174 -7.55 19.21 -0.57
CA CYS A 174 -7.71 18.28 0.55
C CYS A 174 -6.36 17.77 1.08
N SER A 175 -6.39 16.96 2.14
CA SER A 175 -5.17 16.43 2.76
C SER A 175 -4.37 15.55 1.80
N PHE A 176 -5.02 14.85 0.88
CA PHE A 176 -4.34 14.04 -0.15
C PHE A 176 -3.43 14.90 -1.05
N ASP A 177 -3.88 16.09 -1.45
CA ASP A 177 -3.07 17.05 -2.21
C ASP A 177 -1.84 17.51 -1.41
N ALA A 178 -1.99 17.71 -0.10
CA ALA A 178 -0.89 18.10 0.78
C ALA A 178 0.20 17.02 0.82
N PHE A 179 -0.17 15.73 0.87
CA PHE A 179 0.78 14.63 0.78
C PHE A 179 1.53 14.60 -0.54
N ILE A 180 0.83 14.69 -1.68
CA ILE A 180 1.47 14.72 -3.01
C ILE A 180 2.50 15.85 -3.09
N ARG A 181 2.13 17.05 -2.67
CA ARG A 181 2.99 18.23 -2.72
C ARG A 181 4.22 18.10 -1.82
N ARG A 182 4.04 17.68 -0.57
CA ARG A 182 5.15 17.58 0.41
C ARG A 182 6.14 16.48 0.07
N HIS A 183 5.67 15.36 -0.45
CA HIS A 183 6.53 14.25 -0.85
C HIS A 183 6.97 14.30 -2.32
N LYS A 184 6.60 15.37 -3.04
CA LYS A 184 6.98 15.59 -4.46
C LYS A 184 6.62 14.40 -5.36
N LEU A 185 5.42 13.85 -5.17
CA LEU A 185 4.94 12.67 -5.87
C LEU A 185 4.28 13.02 -7.22
N GLY A 186 4.85 13.95 -7.99
CA GLY A 186 4.29 14.38 -9.26
C GLY A 186 4.22 13.24 -10.28
N HIS A 187 2.99 12.80 -10.61
CA HIS A 187 2.73 11.78 -11.61
C HIS A 187 1.31 11.97 -12.18
N PRO A 188 1.10 12.00 -13.52
CA PRO A 188 -0.21 12.33 -14.11
C PRO A 188 -1.39 11.53 -13.57
N ALA A 189 -1.22 10.23 -13.31
CA ALA A 189 -2.28 9.41 -12.74
C ALA A 189 -2.57 9.74 -11.26
N LEU A 190 -1.57 10.20 -10.48
CA LEU A 190 -1.80 10.68 -9.13
C LEU A 190 -2.51 12.04 -9.12
N ASP A 191 -2.19 12.91 -10.06
CA ASP A 191 -2.84 14.21 -10.22
C ASP A 191 -4.33 14.03 -10.57
N GLU A 192 -4.62 13.07 -11.46
CA GLU A 192 -6.01 12.70 -11.79
C GLU A 192 -6.74 12.09 -10.60
N LEU A 193 -6.11 11.16 -9.86
CA LEU A 193 -6.69 10.61 -8.64
C LEU A 193 -6.92 11.70 -7.58
N ALA A 194 -5.98 12.63 -7.42
CA ALA A 194 -6.12 13.76 -6.48
C ALA A 194 -7.35 14.62 -6.82
N ARG A 195 -7.60 14.87 -8.12
CA ARG A 195 -8.79 15.59 -8.57
C ARG A 195 -10.08 14.86 -8.17
N ILE A 196 -10.11 13.53 -8.29
CA ILE A 196 -11.27 12.70 -7.91
C ILE A 196 -11.47 12.72 -6.39
N VAL A 197 -10.38 12.52 -5.62
CA VAL A 197 -10.41 12.52 -4.15
C VAL A 197 -10.88 13.87 -3.63
N ARG A 198 -10.27 14.96 -4.08
CA ARG A 198 -10.64 16.33 -3.69
C ARG A 198 -12.09 16.62 -4.02
N ALA A 199 -12.57 16.26 -5.21
CA ALA A 199 -13.95 16.46 -5.62
C ALA A 199 -14.93 15.76 -4.68
N ALA A 200 -14.63 14.53 -4.26
CA ALA A 200 -15.47 13.77 -3.34
C ALA A 200 -15.39 14.30 -1.91
N ASP A 201 -14.20 14.69 -1.46
CA ASP A 201 -13.93 15.08 -0.08
C ASP A 201 -14.44 16.49 0.25
N THR A 202 -14.30 17.42 -0.68
CA THR A 202 -14.72 18.83 -0.49
C THR A 202 -16.14 19.13 -1.00
N SER A 203 -16.94 18.11 -1.31
CA SER A 203 -18.29 18.24 -1.88
C SER A 203 -18.34 18.96 -3.24
N ALA A 204 -17.22 19.06 -3.95
CA ALA A 204 -17.10 19.68 -5.26
C ALA A 204 -17.25 18.62 -6.39
N LEU A 205 -18.29 17.79 -6.32
CA LEU A 205 -18.49 16.60 -7.18
C LEU A 205 -18.43 16.90 -8.68
N HIS A 206 -18.70 18.14 -9.08
CA HIS A 206 -18.64 18.57 -10.49
C HIS A 206 -17.22 18.59 -11.08
N LEU A 207 -16.18 18.55 -10.23
CA LEU A 207 -14.79 18.56 -10.69
C LEU A 207 -14.35 17.23 -11.32
N ALA A 208 -14.99 16.10 -10.96
CA ALA A 208 -14.64 14.79 -11.50
C ALA A 208 -15.87 13.89 -11.61
N ALA A 209 -16.13 13.33 -12.78
CA ALA A 209 -17.28 12.45 -13.02
C ALA A 209 -17.27 11.18 -12.13
N GLN A 210 -16.11 10.76 -11.67
CA GLN A 210 -15.91 9.59 -10.81
C GLN A 210 -16.16 9.89 -9.32
N ALA A 211 -16.14 11.15 -8.90
CA ALA A 211 -16.24 11.55 -7.50
C ALA A 211 -17.55 11.10 -6.81
N PRO A 212 -18.73 11.16 -7.43
CA PRO A 212 -19.96 10.61 -6.84
C PRO A 212 -19.85 9.11 -6.53
N GLY A 213 -19.20 8.32 -7.41
CA GLY A 213 -18.95 6.90 -7.20
C GLY A 213 -18.01 6.64 -6.01
N LEU A 214 -16.92 7.39 -5.91
CA LEU A 214 -16.00 7.31 -4.78
C LEU A 214 -16.70 7.68 -3.46
N LEU A 215 -17.48 8.75 -3.44
CA LEU A 215 -18.26 9.16 -2.26
C LEU A 215 -19.21 8.04 -1.83
N ALA A 216 -20.00 7.48 -2.75
CA ALA A 216 -20.93 6.41 -2.44
C ALA A 216 -20.22 5.15 -1.91
N ALA A 217 -19.12 4.73 -2.54
CA ALA A 217 -18.32 3.60 -2.08
C ALA A 217 -17.71 3.83 -0.69
N SER A 218 -17.18 5.03 -0.43
CA SER A 218 -16.60 5.38 0.88
C SER A 218 -17.65 5.39 2.00
N LEU A 219 -18.84 5.91 1.73
CA LEU A 219 -19.95 5.87 2.69
C LEU A 219 -20.45 4.44 2.92
N GLY A 220 -20.51 3.63 1.86
CA GLY A 220 -20.87 2.22 1.95
C GLY A 220 -19.87 1.42 2.81
N LEU A 221 -18.57 1.59 2.62
CA LEU A 221 -17.55 0.99 3.47
C LEU A 221 -17.71 1.41 4.94
N SER A 222 -17.96 2.71 5.19
CA SER A 222 -18.19 3.20 6.55
C SER A 222 -19.45 2.60 7.20
N ALA A 223 -20.47 2.27 6.43
CA ALA A 223 -21.68 1.59 6.92
C ALA A 223 -21.45 0.10 7.19
N MET A 224 -20.59 -0.57 6.41
CA MET A 224 -20.33 -2.00 6.52
C MET A 224 -19.36 -2.36 7.65
N PHE A 225 -18.36 -1.50 7.92
CA PHE A 225 -17.30 -1.80 8.87
C PHE A 225 -17.36 -0.87 10.07
N ALA A 226 -17.50 -1.44 11.28
CA ALA A 226 -17.39 -0.71 12.53
C ALA A 226 -15.91 -0.46 12.92
N ASP A 227 -15.03 -1.39 12.56
CA ASP A 227 -13.59 -1.30 12.79
C ASP A 227 -12.91 -0.51 11.68
N ASP A 228 -12.14 0.52 12.06
CA ASP A 228 -11.52 1.47 11.12
C ASP A 228 -10.37 0.83 10.33
N HIS A 229 -9.65 -0.13 10.91
CA HIS A 229 -8.58 -0.85 10.19
C HIS A 229 -9.15 -1.85 9.19
N ALA A 230 -10.25 -2.53 9.52
CA ALA A 230 -10.97 -3.38 8.57
C ALA A 230 -11.51 -2.54 7.40
N MET A 231 -12.08 -1.37 7.69
CA MET A 231 -12.52 -0.43 6.67
C MET A 231 -11.37 0.07 5.79
N LEU A 232 -10.23 0.45 6.41
CA LEU A 232 -9.03 0.84 5.66
C LEU A 232 -8.58 -0.27 4.73
N LYS A 233 -8.52 -1.52 5.20
CA LYS A 233 -8.09 -2.67 4.39
C LYS A 233 -8.87 -2.75 3.07
N TRP A 234 -10.20 -2.69 3.12
CA TRP A 234 -11.03 -2.75 1.90
C TRP A 234 -11.02 -1.44 1.12
N GLY A 235 -10.88 -0.31 1.80
CA GLY A 235 -10.67 0.98 1.17
C GLY A 235 -9.40 1.03 0.31
N MET A 236 -8.32 0.36 0.72
CA MET A 236 -7.09 0.24 -0.07
C MET A 236 -7.35 -0.34 -1.46
N LEU A 237 -8.24 -1.36 -1.59
CA LEU A 237 -8.62 -1.94 -2.88
C LEU A 237 -9.35 -0.92 -3.77
N VAL A 238 -10.23 -0.12 -3.19
CA VAL A 238 -10.95 0.93 -3.95
C VAL A 238 -9.96 1.92 -4.56
N TYR A 239 -8.96 2.37 -3.78
CA TYR A 239 -7.95 3.31 -4.29
C TYR A 239 -6.94 2.65 -5.22
N ASP A 240 -6.56 1.39 -5.02
CA ASP A 240 -5.78 0.63 -5.99
C ASP A 240 -6.52 0.56 -7.34
N SER A 241 -7.84 0.31 -7.33
CA SER A 241 -8.67 0.22 -8.53
C SER A 241 -8.81 1.57 -9.25
N LEU A 242 -9.06 2.65 -8.49
CA LEU A 242 -9.13 4.01 -9.05
C LEU A 242 -7.79 4.44 -9.64
N TYR A 243 -6.68 4.16 -8.98
CA TYR A 243 -5.37 4.51 -9.49
C TYR A 243 -5.00 3.70 -10.73
N ALA A 244 -5.33 2.40 -10.79
CA ALA A 244 -5.16 1.58 -11.98
C ALA A 244 -5.98 2.15 -13.16
N TRP A 245 -7.22 2.59 -12.90
CA TRP A 245 -8.04 3.26 -13.90
C TRP A 245 -7.40 4.57 -14.39
N CYS A 246 -6.89 5.41 -13.47
CA CYS A 246 -6.19 6.66 -13.82
C CYS A 246 -4.94 6.41 -14.67
N ARG A 247 -4.28 5.26 -14.52
CA ARG A 247 -3.08 4.92 -15.28
C ARG A 247 -3.36 4.39 -16.67
N GLU A 248 -4.30 3.46 -16.80
CA GLU A 248 -4.31 2.57 -17.95
C GLU A 248 -5.71 2.31 -18.54
N ALA A 249 -6.80 2.61 -17.80
CA ALA A 249 -8.14 2.19 -18.18
C ALA A 249 -9.11 3.33 -18.52
N GLN A 250 -8.66 4.58 -18.60
CA GLN A 250 -9.55 5.73 -18.88
C GLN A 250 -10.24 5.67 -20.26
N THR A 251 -9.65 4.97 -21.21
CA THR A 251 -10.20 4.78 -22.55
C THR A 251 -11.02 3.51 -22.71
N GLU A 252 -11.11 2.67 -21.67
CA GLU A 252 -11.95 1.48 -21.70
C GLU A 252 -13.43 1.86 -21.67
N THR A 253 -14.20 1.18 -22.50
CA THR A 253 -15.65 1.33 -22.55
C THR A 253 -16.32 0.07 -22.03
N HIS A 254 -17.61 0.15 -21.72
CA HIS A 254 -18.43 -0.99 -21.31
C HIS A 254 -18.64 -1.99 -22.49
N GLY A 255 -17.56 -2.33 -23.19
CA GLY A 255 -17.53 -3.36 -24.22
C GLY A 255 -16.91 -4.65 -23.69
N TRP A 256 -17.52 -5.79 -24.02
CA TRP A 256 -16.95 -7.08 -23.65
C TRP A 256 -15.86 -7.50 -24.63
N TYR A 257 -14.58 -7.34 -24.23
CA TYR A 257 -13.40 -7.73 -25.01
C TYR A 257 -12.52 -8.69 -24.22
N PRO A 258 -12.89 -10.00 -24.13
CA PRO A 258 -12.18 -10.97 -23.30
C PRO A 258 -10.70 -11.17 -23.70
N GLU A 259 -10.32 -10.87 -24.93
CA GLU A 259 -8.94 -10.96 -25.41
C GLU A 259 -8.02 -9.93 -24.74
N LYS A 260 -8.52 -8.71 -24.49
CA LYS A 260 -7.74 -7.64 -23.83
C LYS A 260 -7.47 -7.96 -22.35
N LEU A 261 -8.44 -8.58 -21.67
CA LEU A 261 -8.31 -8.99 -20.28
C LEU A 261 -7.27 -10.10 -20.09
N ARG A 262 -7.09 -10.96 -21.10
CA ARG A 262 -6.11 -12.06 -21.09
C ARG A 262 -4.69 -11.58 -21.41
N ALA A 263 -4.53 -10.59 -22.25
CA ALA A 263 -3.23 -10.03 -22.60
C ALA A 263 -2.54 -9.31 -21.43
N GLY A 264 -3.30 -8.64 -20.55
CA GLY A 264 -2.77 -8.00 -19.34
C GLY A 264 -2.40 -8.96 -18.20
N ALA A 265 -2.92 -10.21 -18.22
CA ALA A 265 -2.64 -11.21 -17.18
C ALA A 265 -1.37 -12.05 -17.44
N THR A 266 -0.75 -11.88 -18.59
CA THR A 266 0.44 -12.64 -19.03
C THR A 266 1.72 -11.79 -19.13
N ALA A 267 1.67 -10.53 -18.77
CA ALA A 267 2.83 -9.62 -18.75
C ALA A 267 3.56 -9.59 -17.41
#